data_1d7119757cc5e3ed5f5f09108e25af08
#
_entry.id   1d7119757cc5e3ed5f5f09108e25af08
#
_cell.length_a   1.000
_cell.length_b   1.000
_cell.length_c   1.000
_cell.angle_alpha   90.00
_cell.angle_beta   90.00
_cell.angle_gamma   90.00
#
_symmetry.space_group_name_H-M   'P 1'
#
loop_
_entity.id
_entity.type
_entity.pdbx_description
1 polymer ?
#
loop_
_entity_poly.entity_id
_entity_poly.type
_entity_poly.pdbx_seq_one_letter_code
_entity_poly.pdbx_strand_id
1 'polypeptide(L)'
;MAKFIYRMQNILNIKLRLETQAKTEYAENAARLAAEEEKMHHLASRRQQYENEAKQSAMNRVNIASIKQSNESMAVMKELMTQQAVRIRIAQKNLEIGRAS
;
A
#
# COMPACT_ATOMS: atom_id res chain seq x y z
N MET A 1 20.91 39.46 -27.71
CA MET A 1 21.35 38.05 -27.76
C MET A 1 21.59 37.46 -26.39
N ALA A 2 22.30 38.10 -25.51
CA ALA A 2 22.56 37.60 -24.16
C ALA A 2 21.28 37.36 -23.34
N LYS A 3 20.28 38.25 -23.46
CA LYS A 3 18.98 38.09 -22.78
C LYS A 3 18.19 36.90 -23.29
N PHE A 4 18.26 36.62 -24.58
CA PHE A 4 17.58 35.48 -25.19
C PHE A 4 18.18 34.15 -24.71
N ILE A 5 19.48 34.05 -24.68
CA ILE A 5 20.20 32.85 -24.20
C ILE A 5 19.88 32.63 -22.72
N TYR A 6 19.82 33.69 -21.93
CA TYR A 6 19.50 33.63 -20.51
C TYR A 6 18.07 33.13 -20.28
N ARG A 7 17.11 33.59 -21.06
CA ARG A 7 15.72 33.11 -20.99
C ARG A 7 15.62 31.65 -21.36
N MET A 8 16.30 31.23 -22.43
CA MET A 8 16.32 29.83 -22.86
C MET A 8 16.90 28.94 -21.76
N GLN A 9 17.96 29.37 -21.11
CA GLN A 9 18.57 28.64 -20.02
C GLN A 9 17.62 28.49 -18.83
N ASN A 10 16.89 29.55 -18.47
CA ASN A 10 15.89 29.49 -17.41
C ASN A 10 14.75 28.53 -17.72
N ILE A 11 14.26 28.54 -18.97
CA ILE A 11 13.20 27.62 -19.39
C ILE A 11 13.66 26.18 -19.30
N LEU A 12 14.89 25.89 -19.75
CA LEU A 12 15.47 24.56 -19.67
C LEU A 12 15.64 24.12 -18.21
N ASN A 13 16.07 25.00 -17.33
CA ASN A 13 16.23 24.70 -15.90
C ASN A 13 14.90 24.39 -15.25
N ILE A 14 13.84 25.15 -15.57
CA ILE A 14 12.49 24.91 -15.08
C ILE A 14 11.99 23.54 -15.56
N LYS A 15 12.19 23.24 -16.85
CA LYS A 15 11.78 21.97 -17.42
C LYS A 15 12.47 20.79 -16.74
N LEU A 16 13.78 20.90 -16.50
CA LEU A 16 14.54 19.86 -15.81
C LEU A 16 14.04 19.65 -14.37
N ARG A 17 13.71 20.72 -13.67
CA ARG A 17 13.15 20.64 -12.31
C ARG A 17 11.80 19.93 -12.30
N LEU A 18 10.93 20.25 -13.26
CA LEU A 18 9.62 19.61 -13.38
C LEU A 18 9.74 18.13 -13.70
N GLU A 19 10.66 17.76 -14.59
CA GLU A 19 10.94 16.35 -14.91
C GLU A 19 11.45 15.60 -13.68
N THR A 20 12.38 16.18 -12.93
CA THR A 20 12.93 15.59 -11.71
C THR A 20 11.83 15.43 -10.66
N GLN A 21 10.99 16.45 -10.49
CA GLN A 21 9.86 16.42 -9.55
C GLN A 21 8.88 15.29 -9.92
N ALA A 22 8.55 15.16 -11.18
CA ALA A 22 7.62 14.13 -11.66
C ALA A 22 8.20 12.72 -11.40
N LYS A 23 9.50 12.52 -11.63
CA LYS A 23 10.18 11.25 -11.34
C LYS A 23 10.17 10.94 -9.85
N THR A 24 10.42 11.95 -9.02
CA THR A 24 10.41 11.80 -7.56
C THR A 24 9.01 11.43 -7.07
N GLU A 25 7.98 12.12 -7.53
CA GLU A 25 6.59 11.84 -7.17
C GLU A 25 6.18 10.43 -7.59
N TYR A 26 6.58 10.00 -8.79
CA TYR A 26 6.31 8.65 -9.26
C TYR A 26 6.98 7.60 -8.37
N ALA A 27 8.24 7.82 -8.02
CA ALA A 27 8.98 6.91 -7.13
C ALA A 27 8.34 6.85 -5.73
N GLU A 28 7.91 7.98 -5.19
CA GLU A 28 7.22 8.03 -3.90
C GLU A 28 5.88 7.29 -3.94
N ASN A 29 5.11 7.46 -5.01
CA ASN A 29 3.83 6.77 -5.19
C ASN A 29 4.04 5.26 -5.35
N ALA A 30 5.07 4.85 -6.09
CA ALA A 30 5.43 3.43 -6.23
C ALA A 30 5.85 2.82 -4.90
N ALA A 31 6.63 3.54 -4.11
CA ALA A 31 7.04 3.11 -2.77
C ALA A 31 5.85 2.99 -1.82
N ARG A 32 4.90 3.92 -1.91
CA ARG A 32 3.67 3.89 -1.11
C ARG A 32 2.82 2.68 -1.45
N LEU A 33 2.67 2.39 -2.74
CA LEU A 33 1.94 1.21 -3.20
C LEU A 33 2.58 -0.07 -2.67
N ALA A 34 3.90 -0.19 -2.78
CA ALA A 34 4.64 -1.35 -2.26
C ALA A 34 4.46 -1.50 -0.75
N ALA A 35 4.48 -0.39 0.00
CA ALA A 35 4.27 -0.41 1.45
C ALA A 35 2.85 -0.87 1.81
N GLU A 36 1.83 -0.43 1.06
CA GLU A 36 0.44 -0.84 1.29
C GLU A 36 0.24 -2.32 0.96
N GLU A 37 0.87 -2.81 -0.11
CA GLU A 37 0.84 -4.24 -0.46
C GLU A 37 1.52 -5.10 0.62
N GLU A 38 2.63 -4.62 1.17
CA GLU A 38 3.33 -5.29 2.27
C GLU A 38 2.44 -5.40 3.52
N LYS A 39 1.71 -4.35 3.85
CA LYS A 39 0.74 -4.37 4.96
C LYS A 39 -0.35 -5.41 4.73
N MET A 40 -0.83 -5.54 3.49
CA MET A 40 -1.82 -6.57 3.14
C MET A 40 -1.25 -7.97 3.36
N HIS A 41 0.01 -8.22 2.98
CA HIS A 41 0.68 -9.49 3.22
C HIS A 41 0.75 -9.82 4.71
N HIS A 42 1.08 -8.85 5.55
CA HIS A 42 1.09 -9.04 7.00
C HIS A 42 -0.29 -9.39 7.56
N LEU A 43 -1.32 -8.70 7.11
CA LEU A 43 -2.70 -8.97 7.54
C LEU A 43 -3.14 -10.39 7.11
N ALA A 44 -2.83 -10.77 5.88
CA ALA A 44 -3.14 -12.10 5.36
C ALA A 44 -2.43 -13.19 6.15
N SER A 45 -1.16 -12.99 6.50
CA SER A 45 -0.38 -13.92 7.32
C SER A 45 -0.97 -14.07 8.71
N ARG A 46 -1.36 -12.97 9.34
CA ARG A 46 -1.98 -13.01 10.67
C ARG A 46 -3.32 -13.73 10.64
N ARG A 47 -4.11 -13.48 9.61
CA ARG A 47 -5.39 -14.17 9.42
C ARG A 47 -5.15 -15.69 9.31
N GLN A 48 -4.15 -16.10 8.54
CA GLN A 48 -3.79 -17.50 8.38
C GLN A 48 -3.37 -18.13 9.71
N GLN A 49 -2.62 -17.42 10.53
CA GLN A 49 -2.23 -17.88 11.86
C GLN A 49 -3.45 -18.11 12.75
N TYR A 50 -4.39 -17.18 12.78
CA TYR A 50 -5.63 -17.32 13.55
C TYR A 50 -6.47 -18.49 13.06
N GLU A 51 -6.53 -18.69 11.75
CA GLU A 51 -7.23 -19.83 11.16
C GLU A 51 -6.61 -21.14 11.58
N ASN A 52 -5.27 -21.25 11.57
CA ASN A 52 -4.55 -22.42 12.02
C ASN A 52 -4.76 -22.68 13.51
N GLU A 53 -4.72 -21.65 14.34
CA GLU A 53 -5.01 -21.74 15.77
C GLU A 53 -6.43 -22.24 16.03
N ALA A 54 -7.41 -21.75 15.29
CA ALA A 54 -8.79 -22.17 15.39
C ALA A 54 -8.94 -23.67 15.02
N LYS A 55 -8.24 -24.12 13.98
CA LYS A 55 -8.24 -25.53 13.57
C LYS A 55 -7.61 -26.42 14.62
N GLN A 56 -6.48 -26.02 15.17
CA GLN A 56 -5.80 -26.78 16.23
C GLN A 56 -6.66 -26.87 17.48
N SER A 57 -7.30 -25.76 17.88
CA SER A 57 -8.19 -25.74 19.04
C SER A 57 -9.38 -26.65 18.86
N ALA A 58 -9.95 -26.71 17.65
CA ALA A 58 -11.06 -27.61 17.33
C ALA A 58 -10.63 -29.07 17.39
N MET A 59 -9.42 -29.40 16.89
CA MET A 59 -8.89 -30.77 16.89
C MET A 59 -8.54 -31.25 18.30
N ASN A 60 -8.08 -30.38 19.17
CA ASN A 60 -7.62 -30.73 20.52
C ASN A 60 -8.74 -30.66 21.56
N ARG A 61 -10.00 -30.45 21.15
CA ARG A 61 -11.15 -30.26 22.06
C ARG A 61 -10.93 -29.16 23.09
N VAL A 62 -10.19 -28.15 22.68
CA VAL A 62 -9.86 -27.03 23.57
C VAL A 62 -11.06 -26.08 23.60
N ASN A 63 -11.25 -25.51 24.73
CA ASN A 63 -12.15 -24.44 25.17
C ASN A 63 -12.88 -23.71 24.05
N ILE A 64 -14.21 -23.77 24.07
CA ILE A 64 -15.11 -23.05 23.15
C ILE A 64 -14.79 -21.54 23.13
N ALA A 65 -14.37 -20.98 24.27
CA ALA A 65 -13.95 -19.59 24.38
C ALA A 65 -12.74 -19.25 23.50
N SER A 66 -11.76 -20.16 23.38
CA SER A 66 -10.59 -19.97 22.49
C SER A 66 -11.01 -19.96 21.03
N ILE A 67 -11.91 -20.84 20.63
CA ILE A 67 -12.44 -20.91 19.26
C ILE A 67 -13.18 -19.62 18.92
N LYS A 68 -14.03 -19.15 19.84
CA LYS A 68 -14.76 -17.90 19.70
C LYS A 68 -13.83 -16.71 19.53
N GLN A 69 -12.79 -16.64 20.35
CA GLN A 69 -11.78 -15.59 20.30
C GLN A 69 -11.03 -15.60 18.95
N SER A 70 -10.64 -16.76 18.47
CA SER A 70 -9.97 -16.91 17.16
C SER A 70 -10.88 -16.47 16.02
N ASN A 71 -12.18 -16.83 16.08
CA ASN A 71 -13.16 -16.42 15.08
C ASN A 71 -13.38 -14.90 15.07
N GLU A 72 -13.44 -14.29 16.25
CA GLU A 72 -13.53 -12.83 16.38
C GLU A 72 -12.29 -12.14 15.81
N SER A 73 -11.11 -12.69 16.09
CA SER A 73 -9.85 -12.17 15.55
C SER A 73 -9.79 -12.27 14.02
N MET A 74 -10.28 -13.37 13.46
CA MET A 74 -10.36 -13.53 12.00
C MET A 74 -11.34 -12.52 11.37
N ALA A 75 -12.46 -12.24 12.03
CA ALA A 75 -13.43 -11.25 11.56
C ALA A 75 -12.80 -9.86 11.54
N VAL A 76 -12.06 -9.49 12.59
CA VAL A 76 -11.33 -8.22 12.65
C VAL A 76 -10.28 -8.14 11.55
N MET A 77 -9.52 -9.21 11.31
CA MET A 77 -8.52 -9.24 10.24
C MET A 77 -9.16 -9.08 8.86
N LYS A 78 -10.31 -9.72 8.64
CA LYS A 78 -11.06 -9.59 7.39
C LYS A 78 -11.47 -8.14 7.13
N GLU A 79 -11.96 -7.45 8.15
CA GLU A 79 -12.33 -6.04 8.03
C GLU A 79 -11.12 -5.16 7.76
N LEU A 80 -10.00 -5.38 8.47
CA LEU A 80 -8.75 -4.67 8.22
C LEU A 80 -8.24 -4.90 6.80
N MET A 81 -8.35 -6.12 6.29
CA MET A 81 -7.96 -6.44 4.92
C MET A 81 -8.84 -5.72 3.91
N THR A 82 -10.15 -5.59 4.18
CA THR A 82 -11.06 -4.83 3.32
C THR A 82 -10.67 -3.37 3.27
N GLN A 83 -10.35 -2.76 4.40
CA GLN A 83 -9.86 -1.39 4.47
C GLN A 83 -8.52 -1.24 3.75
N GLN A 84 -7.63 -2.20 3.93
CA GLN A 84 -6.32 -2.20 3.29
C GLN A 84 -6.42 -2.31 1.77
N ALA A 85 -7.37 -3.12 1.27
CA ALA A 85 -7.64 -3.23 -0.17
C ALA A 85 -8.05 -1.90 -0.78
N VAL A 86 -8.83 -1.09 -0.05
CA VAL A 86 -9.19 0.26 -0.48
C VAL A 86 -7.95 1.16 -0.58
N ARG A 87 -7.05 1.08 0.42
CA ARG A 87 -5.80 1.85 0.42
C ARG A 87 -4.89 1.48 -0.75
N ILE A 88 -4.79 0.20 -1.06
CA ILE A 88 -4.03 -0.28 -2.21
C ILE A 88 -4.61 0.29 -3.50
N ARG A 89 -5.93 0.28 -3.63
CA ARG A 89 -6.61 0.80 -4.81
C ARG A 89 -6.36 2.28 -5.00
N ILE A 90 -6.39 3.06 -3.92
CA ILE A 90 -6.07 4.49 -3.95
C ILE A 90 -4.61 4.69 -4.38
N ALA A 91 -3.69 3.93 -3.81
CA ALA A 91 -2.26 4.02 -4.16
C ALA A 91 -2.01 3.65 -5.62
N GLN A 92 -2.69 2.62 -6.14
CA GLN A 92 -2.63 2.24 -7.55
C GLN A 92 -3.13 3.36 -8.46
N LYS A 93 -4.26 3.98 -8.10
CA LYS A 93 -4.81 5.11 -8.84
C LYS A 93 -3.85 6.29 -8.87
N ASN A 94 -3.24 6.62 -7.74
CA ASN A 94 -2.27 7.70 -7.66
C ASN A 94 -1.06 7.44 -8.54
N LEU A 95 -0.61 6.19 -8.62
CA LEU A 95 0.50 5.79 -9.48
C LEU A 95 0.12 5.93 -10.97
N GLU A 96 -1.08 5.51 -11.34
CA GLU A 96 -1.60 5.64 -12.71
C GLU A 96 -1.71 7.09 -13.14
N ILE A 97 -2.22 7.97 -12.28
CA ILE A 97 -2.33 9.40 -12.53
C ILE A 97 -0.94 9.99 -12.77
N GLY A 98 0.05 9.64 -11.94
CA GLY A 98 1.43 10.08 -12.12
C GLY A 98 2.04 9.58 -13.42
N ARG A 99 1.70 8.37 -13.86
CA ARG A 99 2.19 7.79 -15.10
C ARG A 99 1.57 8.46 -16.34
N ALA A 100 0.31 8.90 -16.25
CA ALA A 100 -0.41 9.55 -17.33
C ALA A 100 0.04 10.99 -17.57
N SER A 101 0.65 11.63 -16.59
CA SER A 101 1.16 12.99 -16.70
C SER A 101 2.63 13.01 -17.06
#